data_a74b9620721a7d533e83ec97332a4a51
#
_entry.id   a74b9620721a7d533e83ec97332a4a51
#
_cell.length_a   1.000
_cell.length_b   1.000
_cell.length_c   1.000
_cell.angle_alpha   90.00
_cell.angle_beta   90.00
_cell.angle_gamma   90.00
#
_symmetry.space_group_name_H-M   'P 1'
#
loop_
_entity.id
_entity.type
_entity.pdbx_description
1 polymer ?
#
loop_
_entity_poly.entity_id
_entity_poly.type
_entity_poly.pdbx_seq_one_letter_code
_entity_poly.pdbx_strand_id
1 'polypeptide(L)'
;MNPIIRKCVLSVAGLAAAGGAVAGPAAAHAAPVKGKGDRTANYEYQAQPNFFYCGPASARIALSAEGKDVSQDELAVKLGTTQNGTDSAIDITRVLNEYTGGKYRTTEIRDDVATPEQVARLRADIRAAVDDDRPVVANILGGARDVDGVEHSYPGHYLTVVRYEGDVDTVLIADPARPDTPTYWMDVTELANWIAGRGYSS
;
A
#
# COMPACT_ATOMS: atom_id res chain seq x y z
N MET A 1 87.04 24.66 24.82
CA MET A 1 86.18 25.32 23.86
C MET A 1 85.00 24.38 23.58
N ASN A 2 83.92 24.57 24.30
CA ASN A 2 82.72 23.72 24.20
C ASN A 2 81.56 24.44 23.45
N PRO A 3 80.97 23.89 22.47
CA PRO A 3 79.70 24.41 22.03
C PRO A 3 78.53 23.67 22.72
N ILE A 4 77.61 24.45 23.23
CA ILE A 4 76.39 24.08 23.92
C ILE A 4 75.41 23.49 22.94
N ILE A 5 75.06 22.21 23.14
CA ILE A 5 74.02 21.55 22.39
C ILE A 5 72.70 21.92 23.05
N ARG A 6 71.84 22.71 22.36
CA ARG A 6 70.45 22.95 22.75
C ARG A 6 69.62 21.77 22.28
N LYS A 7 69.05 21.05 23.22
CA LYS A 7 68.04 20.02 22.93
C LYS A 7 66.70 20.69 22.56
N CYS A 8 66.27 20.54 21.32
CA CYS A 8 64.92 20.84 20.91
C CYS A 8 63.97 19.70 21.37
N VAL A 9 63.07 20.04 22.25
CA VAL A 9 61.93 19.13 22.61
C VAL A 9 60.87 19.28 21.53
N LEU A 10 60.72 18.25 20.74
CA LEU A 10 59.62 18.15 19.82
C LEU A 10 58.34 17.64 20.58
N SER A 11 57.40 18.56 20.81
CA SER A 11 56.11 18.22 21.30
C SER A 11 55.31 17.63 20.15
N VAL A 12 55.00 16.32 20.20
CA VAL A 12 54.08 15.66 19.29
C VAL A 12 52.67 16.00 19.75
N ALA A 13 52.01 16.93 19.05
CA ALA A 13 50.57 17.15 19.19
C ALA A 13 49.83 16.02 18.50
N GLY A 14 49.23 15.15 19.28
CA GLY A 14 48.34 14.11 18.76
C GLY A 14 47.09 14.72 18.15
N LEU A 15 46.93 14.60 16.84
CA LEU A 15 45.65 14.87 16.16
C LEU A 15 44.69 13.74 16.49
N ALA A 16 43.72 13.98 17.37
CA ALA A 16 42.57 13.15 17.50
C ALA A 16 41.68 13.37 16.27
N ALA A 17 41.65 12.39 15.35
CA ALA A 17 40.69 12.36 14.26
C ALA A 17 39.30 12.08 14.86
N ALA A 18 38.51 13.12 15.04
CA ALA A 18 37.08 12.98 15.29
C ALA A 18 36.44 12.48 14.02
N GLY A 19 36.12 11.18 13.99
CA GLY A 19 35.25 10.58 12.96
C GLY A 19 33.88 11.21 13.02
N GLY A 20 33.65 12.22 12.20
CA GLY A 20 32.33 12.78 11.97
C GLY A 20 31.48 11.72 11.25
N ALA A 21 30.57 11.07 11.97
CA ALA A 21 29.47 10.36 11.34
C ALA A 21 28.65 11.40 10.59
N VAL A 22 28.73 11.41 9.26
CA VAL A 22 27.80 12.15 8.41
C VAL A 22 26.48 11.44 8.53
N ALA A 23 25.63 11.84 9.48
CA ALA A 23 24.22 11.53 9.46
C ALA A 23 23.65 12.21 8.20
N GLY A 24 23.42 11.42 7.15
CA GLY A 24 22.66 11.88 6.00
C GLY A 24 21.30 12.37 6.50
N PRO A 25 20.68 13.35 5.83
CA PRO A 25 19.37 13.79 6.22
C PRO A 25 18.43 12.57 6.13
N ALA A 26 18.00 12.04 7.29
CA ALA A 26 16.85 11.17 7.35
C ALA A 26 15.73 11.99 6.73
N ALA A 27 15.24 11.55 5.57
CA ALA A 27 14.02 12.11 5.00
C ALA A 27 12.96 11.93 6.09
N ALA A 28 12.70 12.99 6.83
CA ALA A 28 11.58 13.06 7.71
C ALA A 28 10.35 12.94 6.79
N HIS A 29 9.77 11.75 6.74
CA HIS A 29 8.43 11.61 6.19
C HIS A 29 7.56 12.47 7.09
N ALA A 30 7.21 13.66 6.59
CA ALA A 30 6.26 14.53 7.27
C ALA A 30 5.00 13.69 7.51
N ALA A 31 4.61 13.54 8.78
CA ALA A 31 3.35 12.92 9.09
C ALA A 31 2.26 13.69 8.32
N PRO A 32 1.37 13.01 7.60
CA PRO A 32 0.36 13.69 6.79
C PRO A 32 -0.47 14.59 7.69
N VAL A 33 -0.61 15.85 7.28
CA VAL A 33 -1.51 16.80 7.93
C VAL A 33 -2.92 16.27 7.68
N LYS A 34 -3.61 15.79 8.72
CA LYS A 34 -5.00 15.32 8.62
C LYS A 34 -5.89 16.53 8.28
N GLY A 35 -6.23 16.68 7.02
CA GLY A 35 -7.32 17.54 6.58
C GLY A 35 -8.65 16.97 7.08
N LYS A 36 -9.68 17.83 7.16
CA LYS A 36 -11.05 17.40 7.49
C LYS A 36 -11.56 16.52 6.33
N GLY A 37 -11.58 15.21 6.54
CA GLY A 37 -11.95 14.23 5.49
C GLY A 37 -10.83 13.25 5.11
N ASP A 38 -9.59 13.46 5.59
CA ASP A 38 -8.48 12.56 5.29
C ASP A 38 -8.44 11.41 6.30
N ARG A 39 -8.48 10.19 5.84
CA ARG A 39 -8.44 9.01 6.69
C ARG A 39 -7.47 7.97 6.14
N THR A 40 -6.70 7.34 7.02
CA THR A 40 -5.79 6.22 6.73
C THR A 40 -6.13 5.07 7.65
N ALA A 41 -6.37 3.89 7.10
CA ALA A 41 -6.43 2.66 7.87
C ALA A 41 -5.04 2.32 8.44
N ASN A 42 -5.01 1.73 9.63
CA ASN A 42 -3.76 1.27 10.24
C ASN A 42 -3.40 -0.10 9.68
N TYR A 43 -2.56 -0.17 8.65
CA TYR A 43 -2.23 -1.41 7.94
C TYR A 43 -0.73 -1.71 7.94
N GLU A 44 -0.39 -2.97 7.74
CA GLU A 44 0.96 -3.46 7.51
C GLU A 44 1.12 -3.88 6.05
N TYR A 45 2.04 -3.24 5.33
CA TYR A 45 2.36 -3.64 3.96
C TYR A 45 3.20 -4.92 3.95
N GLN A 46 2.85 -5.82 3.04
CA GLN A 46 3.68 -6.96 2.70
C GLN A 46 3.59 -7.23 1.19
N ALA A 47 4.75 -7.28 0.54
CA ALA A 47 4.82 -7.63 -0.88
C ALA A 47 4.39 -9.08 -1.12
N GLN A 48 3.82 -9.34 -2.30
CA GLN A 48 3.56 -10.70 -2.76
C GLN A 48 4.87 -11.45 -3.05
N PRO A 49 5.00 -12.73 -2.70
CA PRO A 49 6.23 -13.49 -2.93
C PRO A 49 6.38 -13.99 -4.37
N ASN A 50 5.31 -13.97 -5.16
CA ASN A 50 5.28 -14.41 -6.54
C ASN A 50 4.14 -13.74 -7.31
N PHE A 51 4.08 -13.91 -8.63
CA PHE A 51 3.16 -13.19 -9.52
C PHE A 51 1.66 -13.53 -9.35
N PHE A 52 1.31 -14.63 -8.70
CA PHE A 52 -0.09 -15.06 -8.51
C PHE A 52 -0.61 -14.89 -7.08
N TYR A 53 0.17 -14.31 -6.17
CA TYR A 53 -0.23 -14.07 -4.77
C TYR A 53 -0.81 -12.67 -4.51
N CYS A 54 -1.17 -11.93 -5.54
CA CYS A 54 -1.75 -10.59 -5.36
C CYS A 54 -3.04 -10.60 -4.51
N GLY A 55 -3.91 -11.58 -4.69
CA GLY A 55 -5.11 -11.76 -3.87
C GLY A 55 -4.80 -12.03 -2.39
N PRO A 56 -3.99 -13.06 -2.05
CA PRO A 56 -3.52 -13.31 -0.69
C PRO A 56 -2.83 -12.11 -0.04
N ALA A 57 -1.93 -11.43 -0.76
CA ALA A 57 -1.20 -10.29 -0.25
C ALA A 57 -2.12 -9.09 0.04
N SER A 58 -3.04 -8.77 -0.87
CA SER A 58 -4.02 -7.71 -0.67
C SER A 58 -4.99 -8.02 0.48
N ALA A 59 -5.45 -9.26 0.60
CA ALA A 59 -6.27 -9.69 1.72
C ALA A 59 -5.50 -9.59 3.05
N ARG A 60 -4.21 -9.96 3.08
CA ARG A 60 -3.36 -9.80 4.26
C ARG A 60 -3.21 -8.33 4.66
N ILE A 61 -2.96 -7.43 3.71
CA ILE A 61 -2.88 -5.99 3.97
C ILE A 61 -4.19 -5.50 4.61
N ALA A 62 -5.35 -5.90 4.07
CA ALA A 62 -6.64 -5.51 4.62
C ALA A 62 -6.87 -6.08 6.03
N LEU A 63 -6.56 -7.34 6.26
CA LEU A 63 -6.72 -8.00 7.58
C LEU A 63 -5.78 -7.44 8.64
N SER A 64 -4.59 -6.98 8.26
CA SER A 64 -3.65 -6.37 9.21
C SER A 64 -4.21 -5.09 9.85
N ALA A 65 -5.01 -4.32 9.12
CA ALA A 65 -5.70 -3.14 9.65
C ALA A 65 -6.74 -3.51 10.73
N GLU A 66 -7.31 -4.70 10.65
CA GLU A 66 -8.21 -5.28 11.66
C GLU A 66 -7.47 -6.01 12.79
N GLY A 67 -6.14 -5.85 12.85
CA GLY A 67 -5.29 -6.51 13.86
C GLY A 67 -5.19 -8.02 13.69
N LYS A 68 -5.42 -8.55 12.49
CA LYS A 68 -5.31 -9.98 12.17
C LYS A 68 -3.97 -10.27 11.52
N ASP A 69 -3.16 -11.09 12.16
CA ASP A 69 -1.90 -11.59 11.61
C ASP A 69 -2.13 -12.96 10.96
N VAL A 70 -2.38 -12.93 9.65
CA VAL A 70 -2.64 -14.13 8.84
C VAL A 70 -1.62 -14.19 7.72
N SER A 71 -0.98 -15.35 7.52
CA SER A 71 0.02 -15.50 6.47
C SER A 71 -0.60 -15.49 5.06
N GLN A 72 0.17 -15.03 4.07
CA GLN A 72 -0.27 -15.09 2.67
C GLN A 72 -0.50 -16.55 2.21
N ASP A 73 0.26 -17.52 2.70
CA ASP A 73 0.09 -18.94 2.37
C ASP A 73 -1.24 -19.49 2.91
N GLU A 74 -1.62 -19.15 4.14
CA GLU A 74 -2.92 -19.52 4.69
C GLU A 74 -4.06 -18.89 3.88
N LEU A 75 -3.92 -17.61 3.54
CA LEU A 75 -4.90 -16.91 2.71
C LEU A 75 -4.97 -17.50 1.29
N ALA A 76 -3.86 -17.88 0.69
CA ALA A 76 -3.83 -18.53 -0.62
C ALA A 76 -4.65 -19.83 -0.64
N VAL A 77 -4.49 -20.67 0.40
CA VAL A 77 -5.29 -21.90 0.55
C VAL A 77 -6.77 -21.58 0.68
N LYS A 78 -7.13 -20.65 1.55
CA LYS A 78 -8.55 -20.27 1.78
C LYS A 78 -9.20 -19.61 0.55
N LEU A 79 -8.45 -18.81 -0.19
CA LEU A 79 -8.90 -18.15 -1.42
C LEU A 79 -8.97 -19.12 -2.61
N GLY A 80 -8.41 -20.31 -2.50
CA GLY A 80 -8.27 -21.22 -3.63
C GLY A 80 -7.31 -20.70 -4.69
N THR A 81 -6.33 -19.88 -4.29
CA THR A 81 -5.35 -19.27 -5.21
C THR A 81 -4.53 -20.37 -5.91
N THR A 82 -4.44 -20.26 -7.22
CA THR A 82 -3.65 -21.14 -8.08
C THR A 82 -2.57 -20.35 -8.81
N GLN A 83 -1.83 -20.98 -9.72
CA GLN A 83 -0.92 -20.24 -10.61
C GLN A 83 -1.63 -19.24 -11.54
N ASN A 84 -2.96 -19.33 -11.67
CA ASN A 84 -3.79 -18.34 -12.38
C ASN A 84 -4.27 -17.19 -11.47
N GLY A 85 -3.86 -17.18 -10.19
CA GLY A 85 -4.27 -16.19 -9.19
C GLY A 85 -5.51 -16.61 -8.41
N THR A 86 -6.19 -15.64 -7.82
CA THR A 86 -7.48 -15.75 -7.11
C THR A 86 -8.60 -15.37 -8.08
N ASP A 87 -9.67 -16.17 -8.15
CA ASP A 87 -10.68 -16.07 -9.20
C ASP A 87 -11.51 -14.78 -9.15
N SER A 88 -12.01 -14.38 -7.96
CA SER A 88 -12.98 -13.29 -7.89
C SER A 88 -12.91 -12.45 -6.61
N ALA A 89 -13.43 -11.22 -6.67
CA ALA A 89 -13.65 -10.40 -5.48
C ALA A 89 -14.63 -11.06 -4.49
N ILE A 90 -15.48 -11.99 -4.94
CA ILE A 90 -16.39 -12.77 -4.08
C ILE A 90 -15.57 -13.67 -3.14
N ASP A 91 -14.51 -14.31 -3.65
CA ASP A 91 -13.62 -15.15 -2.84
C ASP A 91 -12.86 -14.31 -1.82
N ILE A 92 -12.38 -13.13 -2.21
CA ILE A 92 -11.78 -12.17 -1.29
C ILE A 92 -12.77 -11.82 -0.17
N THR A 93 -13.99 -11.39 -0.51
CA THR A 93 -15.03 -11.05 0.47
C THR A 93 -15.33 -12.21 1.42
N ARG A 94 -15.48 -13.41 0.89
CA ARG A 94 -15.74 -14.61 1.69
C ARG A 94 -14.63 -14.84 2.73
N VAL A 95 -13.38 -14.80 2.30
CA VAL A 95 -12.23 -15.06 3.19
C VAL A 95 -12.04 -13.91 4.19
N LEU A 96 -12.14 -12.65 3.78
CA LEU A 96 -12.09 -11.52 4.71
C LEU A 96 -13.16 -11.66 5.80
N ASN A 97 -14.35 -12.08 5.44
CA ASN A 97 -15.47 -12.25 6.38
C ASN A 97 -15.27 -13.40 7.37
N GLU A 98 -14.50 -14.42 7.03
CA GLU A 98 -14.13 -15.49 8.00
C GLU A 98 -13.35 -14.91 9.19
N TYR A 99 -12.53 -13.87 8.98
CA TYR A 99 -11.71 -13.26 10.02
C TYR A 99 -12.35 -12.04 10.68
N THR A 100 -13.28 -11.35 9.99
CA THR A 100 -13.84 -10.07 10.43
C THR A 100 -15.30 -10.17 10.89
N GLY A 101 -15.91 -11.35 10.82
CA GLY A 101 -17.29 -11.56 11.25
C GLY A 101 -18.35 -10.94 10.34
N GLY A 102 -18.08 -10.87 9.04
CA GLY A 102 -19.09 -10.47 8.05
C GLY A 102 -19.13 -8.97 7.74
N LYS A 103 -18.01 -8.27 7.94
CA LYS A 103 -17.93 -6.81 7.72
C LYS A 103 -17.80 -6.39 6.26
N TYR A 104 -17.32 -7.28 5.38
CA TYR A 104 -17.04 -6.98 3.96
C TYR A 104 -18.20 -7.39 3.04
N ARG A 105 -18.35 -6.65 1.96
CA ARG A 105 -19.31 -6.93 0.89
C ARG A 105 -18.64 -6.81 -0.47
N THR A 106 -19.03 -7.68 -1.41
CA THR A 106 -18.61 -7.56 -2.81
C THR A 106 -19.50 -6.58 -3.54
N THR A 107 -18.89 -5.65 -4.25
CA THR A 107 -19.55 -4.80 -5.25
C THR A 107 -18.89 -5.04 -6.60
N GLU A 108 -19.68 -5.40 -7.62
CA GLU A 108 -19.20 -5.59 -8.99
C GLU A 108 -19.46 -4.34 -9.82
N ILE A 109 -18.49 -3.97 -10.68
CA ILE A 109 -18.65 -3.00 -11.76
C ILE A 109 -18.62 -3.81 -13.05
N ARG A 110 -19.81 -4.09 -13.61
CA ARG A 110 -19.97 -5.03 -14.73
C ARG A 110 -19.75 -4.41 -16.11
N ASP A 111 -19.76 -3.09 -16.17
CA ASP A 111 -19.56 -2.33 -17.39
C ASP A 111 -18.05 -2.27 -17.73
N ASP A 112 -17.72 -2.03 -19.00
CA ASP A 112 -16.33 -1.85 -19.47
C ASP A 112 -15.71 -0.52 -18.99
N VAL A 113 -16.57 0.45 -18.65
CA VAL A 113 -16.22 1.76 -18.07
C VAL A 113 -17.21 2.03 -16.96
N ALA A 114 -16.72 2.48 -15.80
CA ALA A 114 -17.57 2.76 -14.66
C ALA A 114 -18.52 3.93 -14.93
N THR A 115 -19.80 3.75 -14.61
CA THR A 115 -20.78 4.84 -14.68
C THR A 115 -20.57 5.85 -13.53
N PRO A 116 -21.08 7.08 -13.66
CA PRO A 116 -21.01 8.06 -12.56
C PRO A 116 -21.61 7.54 -11.24
N GLU A 117 -22.66 6.73 -11.30
CA GLU A 117 -23.30 6.11 -10.13
C GLU A 117 -22.39 5.06 -9.49
N GLN A 118 -21.68 4.28 -10.30
CA GLN A 118 -20.71 3.29 -9.81
C GLN A 118 -19.49 3.97 -9.18
N VAL A 119 -19.01 5.08 -9.75
CA VAL A 119 -17.96 5.92 -9.13
C VAL A 119 -18.45 6.48 -7.79
N ALA A 120 -19.67 7.06 -7.76
CA ALA A 120 -20.26 7.58 -6.53
C ALA A 120 -20.43 6.49 -5.45
N ARG A 121 -20.81 5.28 -5.86
CA ARG A 121 -20.89 4.12 -4.98
C ARG A 121 -19.54 3.72 -4.43
N LEU A 122 -18.51 3.62 -5.27
CA LEU A 122 -17.14 3.30 -4.85
C LEU A 122 -16.63 4.33 -3.84
N ARG A 123 -16.86 5.64 -4.07
CA ARG A 123 -16.53 6.71 -3.11
C ARG A 123 -17.15 6.47 -1.74
N ALA A 124 -18.46 6.19 -1.72
CA ALA A 124 -19.19 5.97 -0.47
C ALA A 124 -18.70 4.71 0.26
N ASP A 125 -18.44 3.63 -0.48
CA ASP A 125 -17.96 2.36 0.08
C ASP A 125 -16.52 2.50 0.62
N ILE A 126 -15.62 3.19 -0.10
CA ILE A 126 -14.26 3.46 0.36
C ILE A 126 -14.30 4.29 1.66
N ARG A 127 -15.10 5.37 1.68
CA ARG A 127 -15.23 6.20 2.89
C ARG A 127 -15.69 5.36 4.08
N ALA A 128 -16.80 4.65 3.94
CA ALA A 128 -17.37 3.86 5.01
C ALA A 128 -16.41 2.77 5.50
N ALA A 129 -15.69 2.12 4.59
CA ALA A 129 -14.75 1.06 4.94
C ALA A 129 -13.48 1.62 5.62
N VAL A 130 -12.82 2.62 5.03
CA VAL A 130 -11.58 3.19 5.58
C VAL A 130 -11.81 3.94 6.90
N ASP A 131 -12.97 4.58 7.07
CA ASP A 131 -13.35 5.21 8.34
C ASP A 131 -13.53 4.19 9.47
N ASP A 132 -13.82 2.94 9.14
CA ASP A 132 -13.94 1.79 10.07
C ASP A 132 -12.66 0.92 10.11
N ASP A 133 -11.51 1.48 9.72
CA ASP A 133 -10.22 0.80 9.62
C ASP A 133 -10.26 -0.50 8.77
N ARG A 134 -11.13 -0.55 7.76
CA ARG A 134 -11.27 -1.65 6.80
C ARG A 134 -10.78 -1.22 5.42
N PRO A 135 -9.55 -1.55 5.01
CA PRO A 135 -9.08 -1.30 3.65
C PRO A 135 -9.95 -2.03 2.62
N VAL A 136 -10.14 -1.39 1.46
CA VAL A 136 -10.91 -1.97 0.35
C VAL A 136 -9.99 -2.77 -0.55
N VAL A 137 -10.32 -4.02 -0.84
CA VAL A 137 -9.55 -4.87 -1.77
C VAL A 137 -10.21 -4.80 -3.14
N ALA A 138 -9.48 -4.29 -4.13
CA ALA A 138 -9.95 -4.12 -5.49
C ALA A 138 -9.34 -5.16 -6.43
N ASN A 139 -10.17 -5.77 -7.29
CA ASN A 139 -9.77 -6.57 -8.43
C ASN A 139 -9.74 -5.67 -9.66
N ILE A 140 -8.62 -5.58 -10.34
CA ILE A 140 -8.39 -4.67 -11.46
C ILE A 140 -7.90 -5.40 -12.71
N LEU A 141 -8.09 -4.78 -13.87
CA LEU A 141 -7.67 -5.32 -15.16
C LEU A 141 -7.18 -4.19 -16.09
N GLY A 142 -6.09 -4.46 -16.82
CA GLY A 142 -5.55 -3.50 -17.78
C GLY A 142 -4.70 -2.42 -17.14
N GLY A 143 -4.69 -1.21 -17.69
CA GLY A 143 -3.85 -0.09 -17.28
C GLY A 143 -4.65 1.08 -16.71
N ALA A 144 -4.01 1.80 -15.78
CA ALA A 144 -4.49 3.08 -15.25
C ALA A 144 -3.31 3.99 -14.93
N ARG A 145 -3.56 5.30 -14.82
CA ARG A 145 -2.53 6.29 -14.45
C ARG A 145 -2.77 6.79 -13.04
N ASP A 146 -1.69 6.87 -12.28
CA ASP A 146 -1.73 7.52 -10.97
C ASP A 146 -1.71 9.07 -11.09
N VAL A 147 -1.80 9.78 -9.96
CA VAL A 147 -1.82 11.24 -9.95
C VAL A 147 -0.51 11.87 -10.44
N ASP A 148 0.59 11.14 -10.41
CA ASP A 148 1.91 11.57 -10.90
C ASP A 148 2.08 11.27 -12.41
N GLY A 149 1.06 10.66 -13.04
CA GLY A 149 1.04 10.30 -14.45
C GLY A 149 1.79 8.99 -14.77
N VAL A 150 2.20 8.24 -13.75
CA VAL A 150 2.84 6.93 -13.92
C VAL A 150 1.79 5.90 -14.31
N GLU A 151 2.08 5.13 -15.34
CA GLU A 151 1.20 4.04 -15.79
C GLU A 151 1.46 2.75 -15.02
N HIS A 152 0.39 2.17 -14.50
CA HIS A 152 0.35 0.85 -13.88
C HIS A 152 -0.50 -0.06 -14.76
N SER A 153 0.00 -1.26 -15.10
CA SER A 153 -0.73 -2.18 -16.00
C SER A 153 -0.56 -3.63 -15.57
N TYR A 154 -1.68 -4.33 -15.46
CA TYR A 154 -1.72 -5.73 -15.04
C TYR A 154 -2.75 -6.52 -15.88
N PRO A 155 -2.43 -7.78 -16.26
CA PRO A 155 -3.37 -8.66 -16.97
C PRO A 155 -4.50 -9.21 -16.06
N GLY A 156 -4.58 -8.70 -14.85
CA GLY A 156 -5.47 -9.04 -13.75
C GLY A 156 -4.68 -8.97 -12.46
N HIS A 157 -5.17 -8.22 -11.46
CA HIS A 157 -4.43 -7.99 -10.22
C HIS A 157 -5.37 -7.62 -9.08
N TYR A 158 -4.88 -7.83 -7.85
CA TYR A 158 -5.51 -7.33 -6.63
C TYR A 158 -4.60 -6.32 -5.96
N LEU A 159 -5.20 -5.23 -5.50
CA LEU A 159 -4.55 -4.18 -4.73
C LEU A 159 -5.47 -3.71 -3.60
N THR A 160 -4.95 -2.88 -2.70
CA THR A 160 -5.67 -2.48 -1.50
C THR A 160 -5.73 -0.97 -1.38
N VAL A 161 -6.93 -0.40 -1.26
CA VAL A 161 -7.13 1.03 -0.93
C VAL A 161 -7.04 1.16 0.59
N VAL A 162 -6.07 1.96 1.06
CA VAL A 162 -5.74 2.08 2.49
C VAL A 162 -5.98 3.47 3.05
N ARG A 163 -6.18 4.46 2.18
CA ARG A 163 -6.41 5.86 2.56
C ARG A 163 -7.19 6.58 1.48
N TYR A 164 -7.88 7.64 1.86
CA TYR A 164 -8.45 8.63 0.94
C TYR A 164 -8.16 10.06 1.39
N GLU A 165 -8.25 11.00 0.46
CA GLU A 165 -8.19 12.44 0.70
C GLU A 165 -9.39 13.17 0.10
N GLY A 166 -9.69 14.33 0.67
CA GLY A 166 -10.81 15.17 0.26
C GLY A 166 -12.15 14.47 0.45
N ASP A 167 -13.01 14.58 -0.55
CA ASP A 167 -14.31 13.88 -0.60
C ASP A 167 -14.19 12.48 -1.26
N VAL A 168 -13.09 11.76 -1.01
CA VAL A 168 -12.66 10.56 -1.72
C VAL A 168 -12.39 10.86 -3.20
N ASP A 169 -11.76 12.01 -3.48
CA ASP A 169 -11.35 12.35 -4.85
C ASP A 169 -10.11 11.57 -5.26
N THR A 170 -9.18 11.40 -4.30
CA THR A 170 -7.99 10.58 -4.46
C THR A 170 -7.88 9.54 -3.38
N VAL A 171 -7.29 8.42 -3.72
CA VAL A 171 -7.09 7.26 -2.85
C VAL A 171 -5.64 6.81 -2.86
N LEU A 172 -5.14 6.36 -1.72
CA LEU A 172 -3.82 5.74 -1.62
C LEU A 172 -3.96 4.23 -1.83
N ILE A 173 -3.31 3.75 -2.84
CA ILE A 173 -3.21 2.34 -3.16
C ILE A 173 -2.00 1.74 -2.43
N ALA A 174 -2.17 0.60 -1.78
CA ALA A 174 -1.09 -0.31 -1.39
C ALA A 174 -1.06 -1.47 -2.39
N ASP A 175 -0.01 -1.51 -3.20
CA ASP A 175 0.13 -2.48 -4.29
C ASP A 175 1.17 -3.55 -3.92
N PRO A 176 0.75 -4.80 -3.68
CA PRO A 176 1.66 -5.85 -3.24
C PRO A 176 2.68 -6.29 -4.30
N ALA A 177 2.48 -5.92 -5.56
CA ALA A 177 3.42 -6.22 -6.65
C ALA A 177 4.60 -5.24 -6.73
N ARG A 178 4.62 -4.18 -5.90
CA ARG A 178 5.59 -3.09 -6.00
C ARG A 178 6.40 -2.88 -4.72
N PRO A 179 7.30 -3.78 -4.35
CA PRO A 179 8.04 -3.69 -3.08
C PRO A 179 8.89 -2.41 -2.94
N ASP A 180 9.40 -1.88 -4.05
CA ASP A 180 10.25 -0.67 -4.04
C ASP A 180 9.44 0.64 -3.96
N THR A 181 8.21 0.63 -4.43
CA THR A 181 7.27 1.76 -4.40
C THR A 181 5.89 1.24 -4.00
N PRO A 182 5.72 0.84 -2.72
CA PRO A 182 4.58 0.06 -2.27
C PRO A 182 3.24 0.81 -2.33
N THR A 183 3.27 2.13 -2.45
CA THR A 183 2.06 2.95 -2.47
C THR A 183 2.13 4.04 -3.53
N TYR A 184 0.98 4.40 -4.08
CA TYR A 184 0.80 5.55 -4.99
C TYR A 184 -0.63 6.10 -4.86
N TRP A 185 -0.78 7.38 -5.20
CA TRP A 185 -2.07 8.04 -5.21
C TRP A 185 -2.77 7.90 -6.56
N MET A 186 -4.07 7.67 -6.53
CA MET A 186 -4.89 7.51 -7.74
C MET A 186 -6.20 8.28 -7.62
N ASP A 187 -6.65 8.88 -8.72
CA ASP A 187 -8.01 9.43 -8.82
C ASP A 187 -9.03 8.29 -8.69
N VAL A 188 -10.10 8.54 -7.95
CA VAL A 188 -11.10 7.48 -7.69
C VAL A 188 -11.87 7.09 -8.95
N THR A 189 -12.02 7.98 -9.94
CA THR A 189 -12.66 7.66 -11.21
C THR A 189 -11.75 6.75 -12.05
N GLU A 190 -10.43 7.01 -12.06
CA GLU A 190 -9.44 6.12 -12.66
C GLU A 190 -9.46 4.74 -11.99
N LEU A 191 -9.50 4.68 -10.66
CA LEU A 191 -9.64 3.42 -9.94
C LEU A 191 -10.93 2.68 -10.31
N ALA A 192 -12.07 3.39 -10.39
CA ALA A 192 -13.35 2.78 -10.76
C ALA A 192 -13.31 2.18 -12.18
N ASN A 193 -12.69 2.89 -13.12
CA ASN A 193 -12.48 2.39 -14.49
C ASN A 193 -11.52 1.20 -14.51
N TRP A 194 -10.51 1.18 -13.65
CA TRP A 194 -9.58 0.06 -13.54
C TRP A 194 -10.23 -1.20 -12.95
N ILE A 195 -11.25 -1.03 -12.08
CA ILE A 195 -12.08 -2.11 -11.52
C ILE A 195 -13.14 -2.57 -12.54
N ALA A 196 -13.45 -1.78 -13.59
CA ALA A 196 -14.50 -2.09 -14.55
C ALA A 196 -14.33 -3.49 -15.16
N GLY A 197 -15.42 -4.21 -15.34
CA GLY A 197 -15.44 -5.64 -15.69
C GLY A 197 -15.06 -6.59 -14.54
N ARG A 198 -14.87 -6.07 -13.33
CA ARG A 198 -14.43 -6.78 -12.12
C ARG A 198 -15.27 -6.35 -10.91
N GLY A 199 -14.65 -6.30 -9.74
CA GLY A 199 -15.32 -5.89 -8.51
C GLY A 199 -14.34 -5.59 -7.39
N TYR A 200 -14.88 -5.21 -6.24
CA TYR A 200 -14.11 -4.94 -5.03
C TYR A 200 -14.83 -5.46 -3.78
N SER A 201 -14.07 -5.59 -2.70
CA SER A 201 -14.53 -5.97 -1.36
C SER A 201 -14.37 -4.78 -0.43
N SER A 202 -15.45 -4.27 0.16
CA SER A 202 -15.46 -3.09 1.05
C SER A 202 -16.21 -3.34 2.34
#